data_9d29812507888f3ae30c0e9b88424a3a
#
_entry.id   9d29812507888f3ae30c0e9b88424a3a
#
_cell.length_a   1.000
_cell.length_b   1.000
_cell.length_c   1.000
_cell.angle_alpha   90.00
_cell.angle_beta   90.00
_cell.angle_gamma   90.00
#
_symmetry.space_group_name_H-M   'P 1'
#
loop_
_entity.id
_entity.type
_entity.pdbx_description
1 polymer ?
#
loop_
_entity_poly.entity_id
_entity_poly.type
_entity_poly.pdbx_seq_one_letter_code
_entity_poly.pdbx_strand_id
1 'polypeptide(L)'
;MTTSAPTPSVTARARRWVSRETTGGILLLAAAGLALVWANSPWRASYAALSATVVGPAALHLDLPLSAWAAEGLLAVFFFVVGVELKHELVAGSLRRPREAAVPVLAAVGGMLLPAAIYTGVILLLGEPSALHGWAIPTATDIAFALAVLAIFGRGLPRALRTFLLTLAVVDDLLAIIVIAVFYTGEIDPFALLAALVAVAAFAVLVRLRRPSAWMLLPSAALAWGFMHASGVHATIAGVLLGFSVPAVAVHGEQRPRTHTLDEAVRPVSAGLALPVFAFFSAGVTIVDGPGPGGLLSDPVFLAVLAGLLFGKLAGVLGTTAVVTRFTPLRLPDAIGVRDLLPVGFLTGIGFTVSLLIAELSFPDGGHTAAAKLGILAGTLLAATAGAAALRWDARQARTADMNRDGVPDVDTRAIDGTEDG
;
A
#
# COMPACT_ATOMS: atom_id res chain seq x y z
N MET A 1 48.19 -3.24 -2.84
CA MET A 1 47.48 -2.20 -3.61
C MET A 1 45.99 -2.29 -3.26
N THR A 2 45.54 -1.48 -2.34
CA THR A 2 44.12 -1.34 -1.94
C THR A 2 43.44 -0.49 -2.99
N THR A 3 42.71 -1.12 -3.93
CA THR A 3 41.85 -0.40 -4.85
C THR A 3 40.70 0.20 -4.05
N SER A 4 40.77 1.52 -3.80
CA SER A 4 39.64 2.26 -3.24
C SER A 4 38.44 2.15 -4.19
N ALA A 5 37.33 1.60 -3.70
CA ALA A 5 36.08 1.56 -4.45
C ALA A 5 35.69 3.01 -4.83
N PRO A 6 35.24 3.26 -6.08
CA PRO A 6 34.85 4.58 -6.54
C PRO A 6 33.72 5.13 -5.66
N THR A 7 33.89 6.35 -5.15
CA THR A 7 32.84 7.05 -4.37
C THR A 7 31.57 7.17 -5.22
N PRO A 8 30.41 6.70 -4.72
CA PRO A 8 29.17 6.76 -5.49
C PRO A 8 28.80 8.21 -5.82
N SER A 9 28.32 8.43 -7.05
CA SER A 9 27.86 9.75 -7.52
C SER A 9 26.76 10.32 -6.63
N VAL A 10 26.58 11.64 -6.61
CA VAL A 10 25.55 12.33 -5.83
C VAL A 10 24.16 11.78 -6.17
N THR A 11 23.90 11.54 -7.47
CA THR A 11 22.65 10.94 -7.96
C THR A 11 22.43 9.52 -7.43
N ALA A 12 23.47 8.70 -7.36
CA ALA A 12 23.40 7.35 -6.82
C ALA A 12 23.19 7.34 -5.28
N ARG A 13 23.71 8.34 -4.58
CA ARG A 13 23.46 8.53 -3.14
C ARG A 13 22.03 8.99 -2.88
N ALA A 14 21.55 10.00 -3.63
CA ALA A 14 20.17 10.48 -3.52
C ALA A 14 19.17 9.36 -3.81
N ARG A 15 19.41 8.59 -4.88
CA ARG A 15 18.56 7.46 -5.26
C ARG A 15 18.50 6.39 -4.16
N ARG A 16 19.63 5.99 -3.57
CA ARG A 16 19.68 5.05 -2.44
C ARG A 16 19.01 5.61 -1.19
N TRP A 17 19.13 6.91 -0.93
CA TRP A 17 18.49 7.55 0.21
C TRP A 17 16.96 7.54 0.07
N VAL A 18 16.43 7.88 -1.10
CA VAL A 18 15.00 7.88 -1.40
C VAL A 18 14.40 6.47 -1.41
N SER A 19 15.17 5.45 -1.82
CA SER A 19 14.71 4.05 -1.83
C SER A 19 14.61 3.43 -0.43
N ARG A 20 15.11 4.09 0.64
CA ARG A 20 14.94 3.60 2.00
C ARG A 20 13.49 3.70 2.43
N GLU A 21 12.94 2.63 2.99
CA GLU A 21 11.57 2.57 3.50
C GLU A 21 11.26 3.75 4.44
N THR A 22 12.20 4.07 5.34
CA THR A 22 12.08 5.20 6.28
C THR A 22 11.99 6.55 5.60
N THR A 23 12.76 6.77 4.54
CA THR A 23 12.76 8.05 3.80
C THR A 23 11.47 8.24 3.02
N GLY A 24 11.00 7.21 2.32
CA GLY A 24 9.73 7.23 1.59
C GLY A 24 8.56 7.55 2.52
N GLY A 25 8.48 6.91 3.68
CA GLY A 25 7.45 7.18 4.69
C GLY A 25 7.50 8.62 5.24
N ILE A 26 8.69 9.16 5.49
CA ILE A 26 8.85 10.56 5.95
C ILE A 26 8.40 11.55 4.86
N LEU A 27 8.79 11.35 3.60
CA LEU A 27 8.40 12.22 2.49
C LEU A 27 6.88 12.22 2.29
N LEU A 28 6.27 11.06 2.37
CA LEU A 28 4.83 10.87 2.26
C LEU A 28 4.08 11.61 3.37
N LEU A 29 4.50 11.47 4.63
CA LEU A 29 3.91 12.19 5.77
C LEU A 29 4.13 13.70 5.68
N ALA A 30 5.31 14.13 5.27
CA ALA A 30 5.62 15.55 5.11
C ALA A 30 4.73 16.18 4.01
N ALA A 31 4.51 15.48 2.90
CA ALA A 31 3.66 15.93 1.81
C ALA A 31 2.18 16.03 2.26
N ALA A 32 1.68 15.03 2.97
CA ALA A 32 0.33 15.03 3.54
C ALA A 32 0.14 16.14 4.59
N GLY A 33 1.11 16.30 5.49
CA GLY A 33 1.10 17.38 6.50
C GLY A 33 1.10 18.76 5.85
N LEU A 34 1.92 18.98 4.82
CA LEU A 34 1.95 20.20 4.05
C LEU A 34 0.59 20.49 3.39
N ALA A 35 0.00 19.50 2.76
CA ALA A 35 -1.31 19.60 2.13
C ALA A 35 -2.40 19.98 3.15
N LEU A 36 -2.43 19.29 4.29
CA LEU A 36 -3.40 19.54 5.35
C LEU A 36 -3.25 20.97 5.93
N VAL A 37 -2.02 21.40 6.18
CA VAL A 37 -1.74 22.78 6.65
C VAL A 37 -2.15 23.81 5.60
N TRP A 38 -1.82 23.59 4.33
CA TRP A 38 -2.15 24.52 3.25
C TRP A 38 -3.67 24.60 3.02
N ALA A 39 -4.35 23.44 2.96
CA ALA A 39 -5.81 23.36 2.79
C ALA A 39 -6.60 24.01 3.95
N ASN A 40 -6.00 24.22 5.12
CA ASN A 40 -6.62 24.85 6.28
C ASN A 40 -6.03 26.22 6.62
N SER A 41 -5.17 26.77 5.75
CA SER A 41 -4.58 28.11 5.88
C SER A 41 -5.44 29.18 5.21
N PRO A 42 -5.14 30.48 5.39
CA PRO A 42 -5.75 31.57 4.62
C PRO A 42 -5.59 31.43 3.10
N TRP A 43 -4.63 30.65 2.64
CA TRP A 43 -4.36 30.37 1.22
C TRP A 43 -5.04 29.10 0.69
N ARG A 44 -6.03 28.52 1.41
CA ARG A 44 -6.74 27.29 1.01
C ARG A 44 -7.33 27.34 -0.41
N ALA A 45 -7.79 28.54 -0.84
CA ALA A 45 -8.30 28.73 -2.20
C ALA A 45 -7.23 28.46 -3.28
N SER A 46 -5.96 28.80 -3.01
CA SER A 46 -4.86 28.50 -3.93
C SER A 46 -4.51 27.00 -3.98
N TYR A 47 -4.64 26.28 -2.86
CA TYR A 47 -4.52 24.82 -2.84
C TYR A 47 -5.62 24.16 -3.67
N ALA A 48 -6.87 24.58 -3.48
CA ALA A 48 -8.02 24.06 -4.23
C ALA A 48 -7.87 24.35 -5.74
N ALA A 49 -7.46 25.58 -6.11
CA ALA A 49 -7.20 25.96 -7.49
C ALA A 49 -6.06 25.12 -8.12
N LEU A 50 -4.97 24.88 -7.37
CA LEU A 50 -3.88 24.02 -7.84
C LEU A 50 -4.38 22.59 -8.06
N SER A 51 -5.12 22.02 -7.13
CA SER A 51 -5.67 20.67 -7.22
C SER A 51 -6.62 20.49 -8.40
N ALA A 52 -7.45 21.52 -8.69
CA ALA A 52 -8.40 21.54 -9.78
C ALA A 52 -7.81 21.99 -11.13
N THR A 53 -6.51 22.35 -11.21
CA THR A 53 -5.89 22.76 -12.46
C THR A 53 -5.88 21.61 -13.45
N VAL A 54 -6.56 21.79 -14.59
CA VAL A 54 -6.69 20.78 -15.65
C VAL A 54 -5.50 20.84 -16.57
N VAL A 55 -4.85 19.69 -16.81
CA VAL A 55 -3.69 19.55 -17.69
C VAL A 55 -3.86 18.30 -18.54
N GLY A 56 -3.49 18.39 -19.82
CA GLY A 56 -3.48 17.25 -20.73
C GLY A 56 -4.23 17.47 -22.03
N PRO A 57 -4.10 16.54 -22.99
CA PRO A 57 -4.72 16.64 -24.31
C PRO A 57 -6.21 16.20 -24.25
N ALA A 58 -7.13 17.16 -24.38
CA ALA A 58 -8.58 16.90 -24.41
C ALA A 58 -8.99 15.93 -25.54
N ALA A 59 -8.24 15.93 -26.66
CA ALA A 59 -8.50 15.01 -27.78
C ALA A 59 -8.34 13.51 -27.40
N LEU A 60 -7.62 13.21 -26.32
CA LEU A 60 -7.43 11.86 -25.80
C LEU A 60 -8.25 11.61 -24.51
N HIS A 61 -9.14 12.53 -24.13
CA HIS A 61 -9.87 12.52 -22.85
C HIS A 61 -8.93 12.43 -21.64
N LEU A 62 -7.73 13.04 -21.76
CA LEU A 62 -6.71 13.11 -20.70
C LEU A 62 -6.58 14.54 -20.13
N ASP A 63 -7.60 15.37 -20.30
CA ASP A 63 -7.73 16.69 -19.67
C ASP A 63 -8.19 16.54 -18.23
N LEU A 64 -7.29 16.05 -17.40
CA LEU A 64 -7.55 15.69 -16.01
C LEU A 64 -7.02 16.78 -15.05
N PRO A 65 -7.69 17.01 -13.90
CA PRO A 65 -7.13 17.82 -12.84
C PRO A 65 -5.85 17.20 -12.27
N LEU A 66 -4.96 18.02 -11.70
CA LEU A 66 -3.70 17.55 -11.12
C LEU A 66 -3.92 16.49 -10.02
N SER A 67 -5.00 16.61 -9.25
CA SER A 67 -5.39 15.59 -8.26
C SER A 67 -5.68 14.23 -8.92
N ALA A 68 -6.38 14.20 -10.05
CA ALA A 68 -6.66 12.96 -10.78
C ALA A 68 -5.39 12.38 -11.43
N TRP A 69 -4.50 13.23 -11.97
CA TRP A 69 -3.18 12.79 -12.45
C TRP A 69 -2.35 12.14 -11.34
N ALA A 70 -2.44 12.67 -10.11
CA ALA A 70 -1.78 12.07 -8.96
C ALA A 70 -2.40 10.71 -8.59
N ALA A 71 -3.74 10.62 -8.56
CA ALA A 71 -4.48 9.42 -8.16
C ALA A 71 -4.47 8.31 -9.23
N GLU A 72 -4.45 8.64 -10.52
CA GLU A 72 -4.52 7.65 -11.58
C GLU A 72 -3.19 7.46 -12.32
N GLY A 73 -2.48 8.56 -12.61
CA GLY A 73 -1.23 8.52 -13.35
C GLY A 73 -0.03 8.13 -12.49
N LEU A 74 0.23 8.93 -11.44
CA LEU A 74 1.41 8.68 -10.59
C LEU A 74 1.22 7.43 -9.73
N LEU A 75 0.02 7.19 -9.22
CA LEU A 75 -0.24 5.99 -8.42
C LEU A 75 -0.13 4.71 -9.24
N ALA A 76 -0.33 4.74 -10.58
CA ALA A 76 -0.06 3.60 -11.45
C ALA A 76 1.43 3.18 -11.41
N VAL A 77 2.37 4.12 -11.19
CA VAL A 77 3.80 3.80 -11.00
C VAL A 77 4.03 3.06 -9.68
N PHE A 78 3.34 3.44 -8.63
CA PHE A 78 3.36 2.71 -7.35
C PHE A 78 2.78 1.29 -7.54
N PHE A 79 1.62 1.17 -8.17
CA PHE A 79 0.99 -0.12 -8.42
C PHE A 79 1.80 -1.01 -9.38
N PHE A 80 2.64 -0.43 -10.25
CA PHE A 80 3.61 -1.20 -11.01
C PHE A 80 4.63 -1.89 -10.07
N VAL A 81 5.16 -1.17 -9.09
CA VAL A 81 6.08 -1.74 -8.08
C VAL A 81 5.37 -2.84 -7.29
N VAL A 82 4.13 -2.61 -6.83
CA VAL A 82 3.31 -3.63 -6.14
C VAL A 82 3.12 -4.88 -7.03
N GLY A 83 2.82 -4.70 -8.32
CA GLY A 83 2.71 -5.80 -9.27
C GLY A 83 4.00 -6.59 -9.45
N VAL A 84 5.16 -5.92 -9.46
CA VAL A 84 6.50 -6.54 -9.51
C VAL A 84 6.79 -7.33 -8.24
N GLU A 85 6.48 -6.77 -7.07
CA GLU A 85 6.61 -7.43 -5.77
C GLU A 85 5.73 -8.67 -5.66
N LEU A 86 4.44 -8.53 -6.01
CA LEU A 86 3.49 -9.64 -6.04
C LEU A 86 3.98 -10.77 -6.94
N LYS A 87 4.49 -10.44 -8.14
CA LYS A 87 5.08 -11.42 -9.06
C LYS A 87 6.29 -12.12 -8.44
N HIS A 88 7.15 -11.37 -7.77
CA HIS A 88 8.32 -11.93 -7.11
C HIS A 88 7.92 -12.86 -5.97
N GLU A 89 7.00 -12.44 -5.10
CA GLU A 89 6.52 -13.23 -3.96
C GLU A 89 5.86 -14.54 -4.37
N LEU A 90 5.04 -14.54 -5.44
CA LEU A 90 4.38 -15.74 -5.95
C LEU A 90 5.34 -16.74 -6.60
N VAL A 91 6.42 -16.28 -7.23
CA VAL A 91 7.33 -17.14 -8.01
C VAL A 91 8.58 -17.53 -7.25
N ALA A 92 9.16 -16.62 -6.49
CA ALA A 92 10.46 -16.78 -5.83
C ALA A 92 10.44 -16.47 -4.32
N GLY A 93 9.38 -15.80 -3.81
CA GLY A 93 9.26 -15.37 -2.42
C GLY A 93 8.48 -16.34 -1.53
N SER A 94 7.94 -15.79 -0.44
CA SER A 94 7.26 -16.51 0.64
C SER A 94 5.96 -17.17 0.17
N LEU A 95 5.22 -16.55 -0.75
CA LEU A 95 3.96 -17.09 -1.28
C LEU A 95 4.14 -18.35 -2.14
N ARG A 96 5.37 -18.66 -2.58
CA ARG A 96 5.67 -19.91 -3.31
C ARG A 96 5.44 -21.15 -2.47
N ARG A 97 5.55 -21.05 -1.14
CA ARG A 97 5.39 -22.17 -0.20
C ARG A 97 4.04 -22.09 0.49
N PRO A 98 2.99 -22.78 0.01
CA PRO A 98 1.63 -22.61 0.51
C PRO A 98 1.47 -22.83 2.01
N ARG A 99 2.26 -23.72 2.61
CA ARG A 99 2.19 -24.01 4.06
C ARG A 99 2.73 -22.86 4.92
N GLU A 100 3.81 -22.19 4.48
CA GLU A 100 4.42 -21.06 5.18
C GLU A 100 3.61 -19.78 4.97
N ALA A 101 3.03 -19.61 3.76
CA ALA A 101 2.21 -18.46 3.39
C ALA A 101 0.76 -18.53 3.94
N ALA A 102 0.26 -19.72 4.30
CA ALA A 102 -1.15 -19.90 4.64
C ALA A 102 -1.59 -19.02 5.81
N VAL A 103 -0.80 -18.91 6.87
CA VAL A 103 -1.17 -18.10 8.05
C VAL A 103 -1.21 -16.61 7.71
N PRO A 104 -0.18 -15.99 7.11
CA PRO A 104 -0.24 -14.60 6.67
C PRO A 104 -1.39 -14.31 5.68
N VAL A 105 -1.64 -15.22 4.72
CA VAL A 105 -2.73 -15.08 3.73
C VAL A 105 -4.10 -15.07 4.42
N LEU A 106 -4.36 -16.02 5.32
CA LEU A 106 -5.61 -16.07 6.07
C LEU A 106 -5.76 -14.87 7.01
N ALA A 107 -4.65 -14.42 7.63
CA ALA A 107 -4.63 -13.21 8.44
C ALA A 107 -4.97 -11.96 7.62
N ALA A 108 -4.47 -11.85 6.37
CA ALA A 108 -4.83 -10.77 5.45
C ALA A 108 -6.33 -10.80 5.12
N VAL A 109 -6.89 -11.97 4.80
CA VAL A 109 -8.35 -12.12 4.56
C VAL A 109 -9.15 -11.68 5.77
N GLY A 110 -8.79 -12.12 6.98
CA GLY A 110 -9.44 -11.68 8.23
C GLY A 110 -9.28 -10.18 8.49
N GLY A 111 -8.07 -9.65 8.20
CA GLY A 111 -7.73 -8.24 8.26
C GLY A 111 -8.43 -7.37 7.21
N MET A 112 -9.04 -7.95 6.18
CA MET A 112 -9.91 -7.27 5.23
C MET A 112 -11.39 -7.38 5.60
N LEU A 113 -11.86 -8.59 5.93
CA LEU A 113 -13.29 -8.85 6.17
C LEU A 113 -13.80 -8.15 7.44
N LEU A 114 -13.01 -8.18 8.53
CA LEU A 114 -13.48 -7.61 9.79
C LEU A 114 -13.55 -6.08 9.80
N PRO A 115 -12.58 -5.31 9.26
CA PRO A 115 -12.74 -3.87 9.05
C PRO A 115 -13.96 -3.51 8.20
N ALA A 116 -14.20 -4.25 7.11
CA ALA A 116 -15.37 -4.07 6.25
C ALA A 116 -16.68 -4.28 7.01
N ALA A 117 -16.76 -5.35 7.83
CA ALA A 117 -17.91 -5.65 8.66
C ALA A 117 -18.13 -4.60 9.75
N ILE A 118 -17.06 -4.11 10.41
CA ILE A 118 -17.14 -3.05 11.42
C ILE A 118 -17.60 -1.74 10.77
N TYR A 119 -17.02 -1.35 9.64
CA TYR A 119 -17.44 -0.17 8.91
C TYR A 119 -18.95 -0.23 8.59
N THR A 120 -19.38 -1.31 7.93
CA THR A 120 -20.77 -1.53 7.55
C THR A 120 -21.69 -1.52 8.77
N GLY A 121 -21.28 -2.19 9.86
CA GLY A 121 -22.04 -2.22 11.12
C GLY A 121 -22.20 -0.83 11.73
N VAL A 122 -21.14 -0.02 11.81
CA VAL A 122 -21.20 1.35 12.35
C VAL A 122 -22.11 2.24 11.49
N ILE A 123 -21.98 2.19 10.17
CA ILE A 123 -22.81 2.98 9.24
C ILE A 123 -24.30 2.62 9.40
N LEU A 124 -24.64 1.33 9.47
CA LEU A 124 -26.02 0.90 9.67
C LEU A 124 -26.57 1.28 11.05
N LEU A 125 -25.77 1.18 12.11
CA LEU A 125 -26.17 1.56 13.47
C LEU A 125 -26.39 3.05 13.62
N LEU A 126 -25.62 3.88 12.91
CA LEU A 126 -25.76 5.34 12.95
C LEU A 126 -26.77 5.88 11.93
N GLY A 127 -27.36 5.00 11.10
CA GLY A 127 -28.47 5.36 10.21
C GLY A 127 -28.06 6.14 8.95
N GLU A 128 -26.83 5.93 8.43
CA GLU A 128 -26.32 6.63 7.23
C GLU A 128 -26.07 5.63 6.06
N PRO A 129 -27.12 4.99 5.51
CA PRO A 129 -26.96 3.97 4.48
C PRO A 129 -26.35 4.48 3.16
N SER A 130 -26.40 5.79 2.92
CA SER A 130 -25.76 6.43 1.75
C SER A 130 -24.23 6.25 1.75
N ALA A 131 -23.63 6.08 2.92
CA ALA A 131 -22.21 5.90 3.10
C ALA A 131 -21.74 4.41 3.01
N LEU A 132 -22.64 3.46 2.78
CA LEU A 132 -22.27 2.03 2.71
C LEU A 132 -21.23 1.72 1.66
N HIS A 133 -21.18 2.49 0.57
CA HIS A 133 -20.20 2.29 -0.51
C HIS A 133 -18.74 2.44 -0.05
N GLY A 134 -18.48 3.11 1.07
CA GLY A 134 -17.16 3.26 1.70
C GLY A 134 -16.65 2.04 2.48
N TRP A 135 -17.32 0.89 2.44
CA TRP A 135 -16.98 -0.30 3.24
C TRP A 135 -15.53 -0.78 3.06
N ALA A 136 -14.95 -0.56 1.90
CA ALA A 136 -13.59 -1.01 1.59
C ALA A 136 -12.50 -0.02 2.06
N ILE A 137 -12.84 1.20 2.47
CA ILE A 137 -11.86 2.22 2.91
C ILE A 137 -10.93 1.70 4.02
N PRO A 138 -11.42 1.10 5.12
CA PRO A 138 -10.55 0.63 6.19
C PRO A 138 -9.91 -0.75 5.93
N THR A 139 -10.07 -1.32 4.75
CA THR A 139 -9.56 -2.68 4.46
C THR A 139 -8.10 -2.69 3.99
N ALA A 140 -7.60 -1.60 3.43
CA ALA A 140 -6.25 -1.53 2.88
C ALA A 140 -5.19 -1.18 3.93
N THR A 141 -3.93 -1.61 3.67
CA THR A 141 -2.74 -1.30 4.49
C THR A 141 -1.71 -0.57 3.65
N ASP A 142 -1.09 0.48 4.17
CA ASP A 142 0.07 1.14 3.56
C ASP A 142 1.35 0.44 3.99
N ILE A 143 1.88 -0.44 3.12
CA ILE A 143 3.09 -1.24 3.38
C ILE A 143 4.29 -0.32 3.64
N ALA A 144 4.47 0.72 2.82
CA ALA A 144 5.64 1.58 2.88
C ALA A 144 5.72 2.29 4.24
N PHE A 145 4.59 2.80 4.73
CA PHE A 145 4.52 3.43 6.04
C PHE A 145 4.63 2.42 7.18
N ALA A 146 3.96 1.27 7.10
CA ALA A 146 4.04 0.22 8.11
C ALA A 146 5.47 -0.30 8.29
N LEU A 147 6.19 -0.56 7.20
CA LEU A 147 7.59 -0.98 7.22
C LEU A 147 8.52 0.12 7.74
N ALA A 148 8.26 1.39 7.43
CA ALA A 148 9.03 2.51 7.99
C ALA A 148 8.90 2.56 9.52
N VAL A 149 7.70 2.40 10.07
CA VAL A 149 7.49 2.32 11.53
C VAL A 149 8.20 1.08 12.12
N LEU A 150 8.09 -0.07 11.46
CA LEU A 150 8.76 -1.30 11.90
C LEU A 150 10.29 -1.15 11.88
N ALA A 151 10.87 -0.54 10.85
CA ALA A 151 12.32 -0.32 10.73
C ALA A 151 12.86 0.60 11.83
N ILE A 152 12.09 1.63 12.23
CA ILE A 152 12.48 2.57 13.29
C ILE A 152 12.34 1.96 14.69
N PHE A 153 11.20 1.30 14.97
CA PHE A 153 10.80 0.89 16.32
C PHE A 153 10.93 -0.60 16.57
N GLY A 154 11.11 -1.43 15.54
CA GLY A 154 11.19 -2.90 15.62
C GLY A 154 12.61 -3.46 15.74
N ARG A 155 13.63 -2.62 15.99
CA ARG A 155 15.00 -3.08 16.15
C ARG A 155 15.14 -4.08 17.29
N GLY A 156 15.85 -5.19 17.02
CA GLY A 156 16.01 -6.28 17.97
C GLY A 156 14.88 -7.32 17.97
N LEU A 157 13.77 -7.08 17.24
CA LEU A 157 12.72 -8.07 17.01
C LEU A 157 13.13 -9.07 15.93
N PRO A 158 12.59 -10.29 15.89
CA PRO A 158 12.93 -11.29 14.87
C PRO A 158 12.61 -10.82 13.46
N ARG A 159 13.47 -11.15 12.50
CA ARG A 159 13.23 -10.90 11.06
C ARG A 159 11.96 -11.57 10.57
N ALA A 160 11.57 -12.69 11.14
CA ALA A 160 10.32 -13.38 10.85
C ALA A 160 9.09 -12.47 10.98
N LEU A 161 9.11 -11.49 11.90
CA LEU A 161 8.04 -10.51 12.06
C LEU A 161 7.92 -9.59 10.85
N ARG A 162 9.05 -9.11 10.31
CA ARG A 162 9.09 -8.29 9.09
C ARG A 162 8.61 -9.11 7.88
N THR A 163 9.09 -10.35 7.74
CA THR A 163 8.65 -11.25 6.65
C THR A 163 7.15 -11.52 6.73
N PHE A 164 6.62 -11.77 7.94
CA PHE A 164 5.19 -11.96 8.15
C PHE A 164 4.37 -10.73 7.73
N LEU A 165 4.78 -9.54 8.19
CA LEU A 165 4.13 -8.27 7.82
C LEU A 165 4.17 -8.05 6.30
N LEU A 166 5.33 -8.26 5.65
CA LEU A 166 5.49 -8.14 4.21
C LEU A 166 4.56 -9.09 3.45
N THR A 167 4.55 -10.37 3.80
CA THR A 167 3.70 -11.36 3.14
C THR A 167 2.22 -11.03 3.30
N LEU A 168 1.80 -10.64 4.52
CA LEU A 168 0.44 -10.23 4.81
C LEU A 168 0.06 -9.00 3.97
N ALA A 169 0.92 -7.98 3.94
CA ALA A 169 0.63 -6.73 3.26
C ALA A 169 0.59 -6.86 1.73
N VAL A 170 1.47 -7.68 1.12
CA VAL A 170 1.41 -7.98 -0.32
C VAL A 170 0.09 -8.69 -0.70
N VAL A 171 -0.43 -9.56 0.17
CA VAL A 171 -1.73 -10.20 -0.04
C VAL A 171 -2.87 -9.21 0.16
N ASP A 172 -2.77 -8.34 1.16
CA ASP A 172 -3.75 -7.27 1.43
C ASP A 172 -3.86 -6.31 0.24
N ASP A 173 -2.73 -5.90 -0.35
CA ASP A 173 -2.71 -5.09 -1.58
C ASP A 173 -3.34 -5.81 -2.77
N LEU A 174 -3.05 -7.10 -2.96
CA LEU A 174 -3.69 -7.89 -4.02
C LEU A 174 -5.20 -7.91 -3.84
N LEU A 175 -5.68 -8.15 -2.62
CA LEU A 175 -7.11 -8.18 -2.32
C LEU A 175 -7.74 -6.79 -2.52
N ALA A 176 -7.07 -5.71 -2.10
CA ALA A 176 -7.52 -4.34 -2.31
C ALA A 176 -7.65 -4.00 -3.81
N ILE A 177 -6.68 -4.41 -4.63
CA ILE A 177 -6.73 -4.24 -6.09
C ILE A 177 -7.92 -4.99 -6.71
N ILE A 178 -8.17 -6.23 -6.27
CA ILE A 178 -9.34 -7.01 -6.71
C ILE A 178 -10.65 -6.30 -6.31
N VAL A 179 -10.72 -5.78 -5.08
CA VAL A 179 -11.89 -5.01 -4.61
C VAL A 179 -12.10 -3.77 -5.46
N ILE A 180 -11.05 -2.98 -5.74
CA ILE A 180 -11.14 -1.80 -6.60
C ILE A 180 -11.63 -2.21 -8.00
N ALA A 181 -11.07 -3.27 -8.58
CA ALA A 181 -11.41 -3.73 -9.92
C ALA A 181 -12.88 -4.24 -10.04
N VAL A 182 -13.41 -4.85 -8.98
CA VAL A 182 -14.74 -5.46 -9.02
C VAL A 182 -15.84 -4.51 -8.57
N PHE A 183 -15.60 -3.71 -7.53
CA PHE A 183 -16.65 -2.93 -6.86
C PHE A 183 -16.64 -1.43 -7.21
N TYR A 184 -15.50 -0.91 -7.72
CA TYR A 184 -15.33 0.52 -8.02
C TYR A 184 -15.12 0.80 -9.51
N THR A 185 -15.25 -0.20 -10.38
CA THR A 185 -15.25 -0.01 -11.84
C THR A 185 -16.62 0.50 -12.31
N GLY A 186 -16.62 1.51 -13.17
CA GLY A 186 -17.82 2.07 -13.77
C GLY A 186 -18.34 1.27 -14.97
N GLU A 187 -18.94 1.96 -15.95
CA GLU A 187 -19.34 1.35 -17.20
C GLU A 187 -18.11 0.94 -18.01
N ILE A 188 -18.04 -0.33 -18.44
CA ILE A 188 -16.88 -0.89 -19.12
C ILE A 188 -17.05 -0.73 -20.63
N ASP A 189 -16.08 -0.08 -21.30
CA ASP A 189 -15.88 -0.18 -22.74
C ASP A 189 -15.03 -1.43 -23.06
N PRO A 190 -15.62 -2.49 -23.64
CA PRO A 190 -14.91 -3.74 -23.90
C PRO A 190 -13.82 -3.61 -24.97
N PHE A 191 -13.95 -2.64 -25.91
CA PHE A 191 -12.93 -2.43 -26.95
C PHE A 191 -11.68 -1.72 -26.38
N ALA A 192 -11.89 -0.71 -25.56
CA ALA A 192 -10.79 -0.05 -24.86
C ALA A 192 -10.11 -1.00 -23.87
N LEU A 193 -10.86 -1.83 -23.15
CA LEU A 193 -10.31 -2.84 -22.27
C LEU A 193 -9.49 -3.89 -23.04
N LEU A 194 -9.97 -4.37 -24.17
CA LEU A 194 -9.23 -5.29 -25.04
C LEU A 194 -7.92 -4.63 -25.52
N ALA A 195 -7.96 -3.36 -25.95
CA ALA A 195 -6.77 -2.63 -26.35
C ALA A 195 -5.75 -2.48 -25.20
N ALA A 196 -6.22 -2.22 -23.97
CA ALA A 196 -5.38 -2.19 -22.79
C ALA A 196 -4.70 -3.55 -22.54
N LEU A 197 -5.44 -4.65 -22.60
CA LEU A 197 -4.90 -6.00 -22.42
C LEU A 197 -3.91 -6.38 -23.52
N VAL A 198 -4.13 -5.97 -24.77
CA VAL A 198 -3.18 -6.15 -25.87
C VAL A 198 -1.90 -5.35 -25.60
N ALA A 199 -2.01 -4.11 -25.11
CA ALA A 199 -0.84 -3.31 -24.75
C ALA A 199 -0.06 -3.92 -23.57
N VAL A 200 -0.75 -4.46 -22.55
CA VAL A 200 -0.12 -5.22 -21.46
C VAL A 200 0.59 -6.48 -22.00
N ALA A 201 -0.05 -7.22 -22.91
CA ALA A 201 0.57 -8.39 -23.55
C ALA A 201 1.81 -8.00 -24.38
N ALA A 202 1.74 -6.89 -25.10
CA ALA A 202 2.89 -6.34 -25.84
C ALA A 202 4.03 -5.99 -24.88
N PHE A 203 3.76 -5.30 -23.77
CA PHE A 203 4.74 -5.03 -22.73
C PHE A 203 5.33 -6.33 -22.18
N ALA A 204 4.49 -7.33 -21.88
CA ALA A 204 4.92 -8.64 -21.38
C ALA A 204 5.87 -9.37 -22.34
N VAL A 205 5.71 -9.20 -23.66
CA VAL A 205 6.65 -9.71 -24.66
C VAL A 205 7.92 -8.87 -24.70
N LEU A 206 7.79 -7.54 -24.76
CA LEU A 206 8.92 -6.60 -24.83
C LEU A 206 9.84 -6.72 -23.62
N VAL A 207 9.27 -6.85 -22.41
CA VAL A 207 10.06 -7.00 -21.18
C VAL A 207 10.82 -8.34 -21.12
N ARG A 208 10.49 -9.31 -21.99
CA ARG A 208 11.19 -10.60 -22.09
C ARG A 208 12.25 -10.65 -23.18
N LEU A 209 12.40 -9.62 -24.00
CA LEU A 209 13.43 -9.56 -25.02
C LEU A 209 14.84 -9.58 -24.40
N ARG A 210 15.85 -10.03 -25.15
CA ARG A 210 17.26 -10.07 -24.67
C ARG A 210 17.79 -8.68 -24.23
N ARG A 211 17.32 -7.60 -24.87
CA ARG A 211 17.70 -6.22 -24.56
C ARG A 211 16.46 -5.34 -24.51
N PRO A 212 15.67 -5.40 -23.42
CA PRO A 212 14.52 -4.52 -23.28
C PRO A 212 15.00 -3.08 -23.18
N SER A 213 14.44 -2.19 -24.02
CA SER A 213 14.75 -0.76 -24.02
C SER A 213 13.62 0.01 -23.34
N ALA A 214 13.97 1.02 -22.53
CA ALA A 214 12.98 1.94 -21.97
C ALA A 214 12.11 2.62 -23.04
N TRP A 215 12.69 2.90 -24.24
CA TRP A 215 11.98 3.46 -25.37
C TRP A 215 10.88 2.55 -25.96
N MET A 216 10.91 1.26 -25.65
CA MET A 216 9.85 0.31 -26.05
C MET A 216 8.88 0.09 -24.88
N LEU A 217 9.39 -0.03 -23.65
CA LEU A 217 8.60 -0.33 -22.47
C LEU A 217 7.72 0.85 -22.04
N LEU A 218 8.25 2.08 -22.03
CA LEU A 218 7.48 3.26 -21.60
C LEU A 218 6.28 3.56 -22.50
N PRO A 219 6.39 3.59 -23.85
CA PRO A 219 5.23 3.79 -24.70
C PRO A 219 4.18 2.68 -24.56
N SER A 220 4.60 1.39 -24.47
CA SER A 220 3.65 0.29 -24.26
C SER A 220 2.95 0.36 -22.91
N ALA A 221 3.65 0.80 -21.87
CA ALA A 221 3.05 1.03 -20.55
C ALA A 221 2.07 2.21 -20.58
N ALA A 222 2.43 3.31 -21.24
CA ALA A 222 1.56 4.49 -21.40
C ALA A 222 0.29 4.14 -22.18
N LEU A 223 0.39 3.34 -23.24
CA LEU A 223 -0.76 2.87 -24.00
C LEU A 223 -1.66 1.94 -23.16
N ALA A 224 -1.07 1.02 -22.39
CA ALA A 224 -1.82 0.15 -21.50
C ALA A 224 -2.59 0.96 -20.44
N TRP A 225 -1.95 1.96 -19.84
CA TRP A 225 -2.56 2.87 -18.88
C TRP A 225 -3.67 3.72 -19.52
N GLY A 226 -3.41 4.35 -20.68
CA GLY A 226 -4.38 5.21 -21.36
C GLY A 226 -5.62 4.45 -21.83
N PHE A 227 -5.46 3.25 -22.42
CA PHE A 227 -6.59 2.41 -22.79
C PHE A 227 -7.34 1.84 -21.57
N MET A 228 -6.64 1.55 -20.48
CA MET A 228 -7.30 1.12 -19.24
C MET A 228 -8.16 2.26 -18.67
N HIS A 229 -7.64 3.49 -18.64
CA HIS A 229 -8.39 4.69 -18.27
C HIS A 229 -9.64 4.87 -19.16
N ALA A 230 -9.47 4.79 -20.49
CA ALA A 230 -10.57 4.90 -21.45
C ALA A 230 -11.61 3.77 -21.33
N SER A 231 -11.24 2.63 -20.77
CA SER A 231 -12.14 1.47 -20.62
C SER A 231 -13.15 1.59 -19.47
N GLY A 232 -13.05 2.63 -18.61
CA GLY A 232 -13.84 2.76 -17.40
C GLY A 232 -13.33 1.92 -16.22
N VAL A 233 -12.28 1.12 -16.43
CA VAL A 233 -11.54 0.43 -15.37
C VAL A 233 -10.47 1.37 -14.82
N HIS A 234 -10.25 1.37 -13.51
CA HIS A 234 -9.22 2.22 -12.91
C HIS A 234 -7.84 2.02 -13.52
N ALA A 235 -7.26 3.11 -13.98
CA ALA A 235 -5.98 3.09 -14.72
C ALA A 235 -4.81 2.52 -13.89
N THR A 236 -4.88 2.59 -12.56
CA THR A 236 -3.91 1.98 -11.64
C THR A 236 -3.78 0.46 -11.81
N ILE A 237 -4.84 -0.24 -12.25
CA ILE A 237 -4.85 -1.68 -12.53
C ILE A 237 -3.88 -2.02 -13.68
N ALA A 238 -3.73 -1.13 -14.67
CA ALA A 238 -2.71 -1.31 -15.71
C ALA A 238 -1.31 -1.39 -15.08
N GLY A 239 -0.99 -0.54 -14.10
CA GLY A 239 0.28 -0.61 -13.37
C GLY A 239 0.54 -1.99 -12.80
N VAL A 240 -0.43 -2.55 -12.07
CA VAL A 240 -0.32 -3.90 -11.48
C VAL A 240 -0.09 -4.97 -12.55
N LEU A 241 -0.88 -4.98 -13.62
CA LEU A 241 -0.77 -5.98 -14.69
C LEU A 241 0.58 -5.90 -15.40
N LEU A 242 1.07 -4.70 -15.66
CA LEU A 242 2.40 -4.47 -16.22
C LEU A 242 3.49 -5.01 -15.29
N GLY A 243 3.46 -4.66 -14.00
CA GLY A 243 4.40 -5.16 -12.99
C GLY A 243 4.36 -6.68 -12.86
N PHE A 244 3.16 -7.26 -12.79
CA PHE A 244 2.96 -8.70 -12.69
C PHE A 244 3.45 -9.47 -13.93
N SER A 245 3.55 -8.81 -15.09
CA SER A 245 4.06 -9.41 -16.32
C SER A 245 5.58 -9.54 -16.37
N VAL A 246 6.32 -8.88 -15.45
CA VAL A 246 7.79 -8.88 -15.39
C VAL A 246 8.32 -10.25 -14.96
N PRO A 247 9.36 -10.81 -15.62
CA PRO A 247 9.95 -12.09 -15.23
C PRO A 247 10.59 -12.06 -13.84
N ALA A 248 10.13 -12.93 -12.94
CA ALA A 248 10.67 -13.11 -11.59
C ALA A 248 11.77 -14.20 -11.52
N VAL A 249 12.11 -14.78 -12.65
CA VAL A 249 13.22 -15.74 -12.80
C VAL A 249 14.20 -15.13 -13.78
N ALA A 250 15.50 -15.32 -13.55
CA ALA A 250 16.55 -14.86 -14.46
C ALA A 250 16.37 -15.48 -15.86
N VAL A 251 16.35 -14.63 -16.89
CA VAL A 251 16.18 -15.01 -18.29
C VAL A 251 17.44 -14.68 -19.09
N HIS A 252 17.66 -15.38 -20.20
CA HIS A 252 18.77 -15.12 -21.12
C HIS A 252 20.19 -15.14 -20.49
N GLY A 253 20.39 -15.86 -19.37
CA GLY A 253 21.68 -15.91 -18.67
C GLY A 253 21.99 -14.70 -17.78
N GLU A 254 21.00 -13.88 -17.47
CA GLU A 254 21.10 -12.77 -16.51
C GLU A 254 21.41 -13.30 -15.11
N GLN A 255 22.18 -12.54 -14.33
CA GLN A 255 22.54 -12.94 -12.95
C GLN A 255 21.41 -12.69 -11.95
N ARG A 256 20.49 -11.77 -12.27
CA ARG A 256 19.36 -11.38 -11.40
C ARG A 256 18.05 -11.39 -12.19
N PRO A 257 16.92 -11.71 -11.54
CA PRO A 257 15.61 -11.57 -12.15
C PRO A 257 15.31 -10.12 -12.53
N ARG A 258 14.53 -9.93 -13.60
CA ARG A 258 14.14 -8.58 -14.05
C ARG A 258 13.22 -7.85 -13.09
N THR A 259 12.48 -8.58 -12.25
CA THR A 259 11.75 -8.00 -11.13
C THR A 259 12.67 -7.17 -10.24
N HIS A 260 13.85 -7.67 -9.84
CA HIS A 260 14.81 -6.89 -9.06
C HIS A 260 15.32 -5.65 -9.81
N THR A 261 15.69 -5.81 -11.08
CA THR A 261 16.25 -4.70 -11.88
C THR A 261 15.23 -3.57 -12.09
N LEU A 262 13.98 -3.92 -12.39
CA LEU A 262 12.93 -2.93 -12.61
C LEU A 262 12.44 -2.32 -11.30
N ASP A 263 12.36 -3.11 -10.24
CA ASP A 263 12.05 -2.60 -8.92
C ASP A 263 13.09 -1.56 -8.46
N GLU A 264 14.39 -1.89 -8.49
CA GLU A 264 15.48 -0.96 -8.18
C GLU A 264 15.45 0.30 -9.06
N ALA A 265 14.91 0.20 -10.29
CA ALA A 265 14.80 1.33 -11.21
C ALA A 265 13.61 2.24 -10.90
N VAL A 266 12.44 1.67 -10.56
CA VAL A 266 11.15 2.37 -10.47
C VAL A 266 10.81 2.74 -9.02
N ARG A 267 11.20 1.93 -8.03
CA ARG A 267 10.93 2.17 -6.59
C ARG A 267 11.33 3.58 -6.12
N PRO A 268 12.51 4.15 -6.50
CA PRO A 268 12.86 5.53 -6.11
C PRO A 268 11.89 6.59 -6.68
N VAL A 269 11.35 6.37 -7.87
CA VAL A 269 10.36 7.26 -8.48
C VAL A 269 9.00 7.10 -7.79
N SER A 270 8.62 5.87 -7.48
CA SER A 270 7.40 5.57 -6.72
C SER A 270 7.43 6.19 -5.33
N ALA A 271 8.45 5.87 -4.52
CA ALA A 271 8.55 6.32 -3.13
C ALA A 271 8.95 7.79 -2.97
N GLY A 272 9.74 8.35 -3.90
CA GLY A 272 10.27 9.71 -3.82
C GLY A 272 9.44 10.77 -4.53
N LEU A 273 8.60 10.38 -5.47
CA LEU A 273 7.77 11.31 -6.25
C LEU A 273 6.29 10.91 -6.26
N ALA A 274 5.97 9.71 -6.74
CA ALA A 274 4.57 9.34 -7.01
C ALA A 274 3.74 9.33 -5.71
N LEU A 275 4.18 8.63 -4.69
CA LEU A 275 3.47 8.55 -3.41
C LEU A 275 3.40 9.90 -2.67
N PRO A 276 4.49 10.70 -2.54
CA PRO A 276 4.40 12.01 -1.91
C PRO A 276 3.49 12.99 -2.65
N VAL A 277 3.51 13.02 -3.99
CA VAL A 277 2.62 13.89 -4.78
C VAL A 277 1.17 13.44 -4.66
N PHE A 278 0.91 12.12 -4.71
CA PHE A 278 -0.42 11.59 -4.44
C PHE A 278 -0.90 11.99 -3.03
N ALA A 279 -0.09 11.76 -2.00
CA ALA A 279 -0.42 12.13 -0.63
C ALA A 279 -0.71 13.62 -0.46
N PHE A 280 0.03 14.48 -1.17
CA PHE A 280 -0.20 15.92 -1.18
C PHE A 280 -1.59 16.28 -1.72
N PHE A 281 -2.01 15.71 -2.85
CA PHE A 281 -3.32 16.04 -3.43
C PHE A 281 -4.48 15.33 -2.72
N SER A 282 -4.29 14.12 -2.21
CA SER A 282 -5.35 13.33 -1.58
C SER A 282 -5.58 13.66 -0.09
N ALA A 283 -4.54 14.08 0.66
CA ALA A 283 -4.66 14.38 2.09
C ALA A 283 -5.13 15.81 2.40
N GLY A 284 -5.19 16.70 1.42
CA GLY A 284 -5.58 18.10 1.62
C GLY A 284 -7.09 18.27 1.84
N VAL A 285 -7.54 18.03 3.06
CA VAL A 285 -8.94 18.19 3.47
C VAL A 285 -9.14 19.52 4.15
N THR A 286 -10.16 20.30 3.70
CA THR A 286 -10.56 21.56 4.34
C THR A 286 -11.48 21.27 5.51
N ILE A 287 -11.05 21.60 6.73
CA ILE A 287 -11.82 21.42 7.97
C ILE A 287 -12.56 22.71 8.34
N VAL A 288 -12.01 23.85 7.94
CA VAL A 288 -12.43 25.19 8.39
C VAL A 288 -13.76 25.63 7.75
N ASP A 289 -14.03 25.21 6.51
CA ASP A 289 -15.23 25.62 5.75
C ASP A 289 -16.41 24.63 5.85
N GLY A 290 -16.25 23.53 6.62
CA GLY A 290 -17.27 22.50 6.80
C GLY A 290 -18.05 22.62 8.11
N PRO A 291 -18.67 21.52 8.59
CA PRO A 291 -19.43 21.50 9.85
C PRO A 291 -18.55 21.76 11.10
N GLY A 292 -17.32 22.17 10.88
CA GLY A 292 -16.30 22.37 11.91
C GLY A 292 -15.71 21.06 12.45
N PRO A 293 -14.64 21.13 13.27
CA PRO A 293 -13.99 19.93 13.78
C PRO A 293 -14.94 18.99 14.55
N GLY A 294 -15.87 19.54 15.33
CA GLY A 294 -16.84 18.77 16.11
C GLY A 294 -17.82 17.98 15.24
N GLY A 295 -18.31 18.58 14.16
CA GLY A 295 -19.22 17.92 13.22
C GLY A 295 -18.54 16.81 12.44
N LEU A 296 -17.31 17.04 11.98
CA LEU A 296 -16.53 16.01 11.26
C LEU A 296 -16.15 14.83 12.15
N LEU A 297 -15.78 15.08 13.41
CA LEU A 297 -15.42 14.02 14.37
C LEU A 297 -16.64 13.18 14.82
N SER A 298 -17.86 13.70 14.71
CA SER A 298 -19.09 12.96 14.96
C SER A 298 -19.72 12.35 13.71
N ASP A 299 -19.12 12.56 12.52
CA ASP A 299 -19.61 12.00 11.27
C ASP A 299 -19.54 10.46 11.29
N PRO A 300 -20.62 9.75 10.90
CA PRO A 300 -20.66 8.30 10.86
C PRO A 300 -19.51 7.67 10.06
N VAL A 301 -19.12 8.27 8.94
CA VAL A 301 -18.04 7.77 8.08
C VAL A 301 -16.68 7.91 8.77
N PHE A 302 -16.42 9.05 9.43
CA PHE A 302 -15.21 9.25 10.22
C PHE A 302 -15.07 8.15 11.28
N LEU A 303 -16.13 7.91 12.07
CA LEU A 303 -16.14 6.91 13.15
C LEU A 303 -16.00 5.49 12.60
N ALA A 304 -16.68 5.16 11.49
CA ALA A 304 -16.64 3.86 10.87
C ALA A 304 -15.23 3.53 10.31
N VAL A 305 -14.60 4.49 9.61
CA VAL A 305 -13.23 4.33 9.09
C VAL A 305 -12.23 4.18 10.24
N LEU A 306 -12.34 5.04 11.26
CA LEU A 306 -11.45 5.00 12.43
C LEU A 306 -11.57 3.65 13.17
N ALA A 307 -12.80 3.20 13.44
CA ALA A 307 -13.05 1.92 14.10
C ALA A 307 -12.56 0.73 13.27
N GLY A 308 -12.79 0.75 11.95
CA GLY A 308 -12.32 -0.28 11.03
C GLY A 308 -10.81 -0.40 11.00
N LEU A 309 -10.08 0.72 10.88
CA LEU A 309 -8.62 0.74 10.85
C LEU A 309 -7.99 0.29 12.17
N LEU A 310 -8.49 0.78 13.31
CA LEU A 310 -7.88 0.48 14.61
C LEU A 310 -8.31 -0.88 15.15
N PHE A 311 -9.61 -1.13 15.25
CA PHE A 311 -10.12 -2.34 15.88
C PHE A 311 -10.35 -3.45 14.87
N GLY A 312 -10.79 -3.12 13.65
CA GLY A 312 -11.06 -4.09 12.61
C GLY A 312 -9.80 -4.80 12.13
N LYS A 313 -8.77 -4.05 11.78
CA LYS A 313 -7.47 -4.61 11.35
C LYS A 313 -6.82 -5.42 12.46
N LEU A 314 -6.74 -4.84 13.67
CA LEU A 314 -6.14 -5.51 14.83
C LEU A 314 -6.84 -6.83 15.12
N ALA A 315 -8.16 -6.80 15.32
CA ALA A 315 -8.94 -8.00 15.66
C ALA A 315 -9.02 -8.99 14.49
N GLY A 316 -9.06 -8.51 13.24
CA GLY A 316 -9.06 -9.35 12.05
C GLY A 316 -7.78 -10.14 11.89
N VAL A 317 -6.63 -9.48 11.97
CA VAL A 317 -5.32 -10.14 11.84
C VAL A 317 -5.04 -11.07 13.01
N LEU A 318 -5.16 -10.56 14.24
CA LEU A 318 -4.88 -11.38 15.45
C LEU A 318 -5.89 -12.48 15.64
N GLY A 319 -7.20 -12.19 15.50
CA GLY A 319 -8.26 -13.16 15.71
C GLY A 319 -8.18 -14.31 14.71
N THR A 320 -8.02 -14.00 13.42
CA THR A 320 -7.86 -15.02 12.39
C THR A 320 -6.60 -15.84 12.61
N THR A 321 -5.46 -15.22 12.93
CA THR A 321 -4.23 -15.95 13.24
C THR A 321 -4.41 -16.86 14.46
N ALA A 322 -5.01 -16.37 15.54
CA ALA A 322 -5.26 -17.17 16.73
C ALA A 322 -6.19 -18.36 16.45
N VAL A 323 -7.26 -18.16 15.68
CA VAL A 323 -8.19 -19.23 15.28
C VAL A 323 -7.48 -20.26 14.41
N VAL A 324 -6.77 -19.80 13.38
CA VAL A 324 -6.07 -20.69 12.44
C VAL A 324 -5.00 -21.53 13.16
N THR A 325 -4.15 -20.92 13.96
CA THR A 325 -3.09 -21.64 14.69
C THR A 325 -3.62 -22.56 15.80
N ARG A 326 -4.80 -22.25 16.35
CA ARG A 326 -5.44 -23.08 17.39
C ARG A 326 -6.17 -24.30 16.85
N PHE A 327 -6.87 -24.14 15.70
CA PHE A 327 -7.80 -25.16 15.20
C PHE A 327 -7.31 -25.88 13.94
N THR A 328 -6.14 -25.50 13.38
CA THR A 328 -5.55 -26.16 12.22
C THR A 328 -4.10 -26.58 12.51
N PRO A 329 -3.50 -27.45 11.69
CA PRO A 329 -2.08 -27.80 11.81
C PRO A 329 -1.12 -26.69 11.35
N LEU A 330 -1.64 -25.53 10.87
CA LEU A 330 -0.82 -24.41 10.44
C LEU A 330 -0.17 -23.73 11.64
N ARG A 331 1.08 -23.31 11.49
CA ARG A 331 1.86 -22.64 12.53
C ARG A 331 2.44 -21.34 12.03
N LEU A 332 2.75 -20.45 12.97
CA LEU A 332 3.54 -19.25 12.68
C LEU A 332 4.98 -19.64 12.35
N PRO A 333 5.70 -18.79 11.60
CA PRO A 333 7.14 -18.95 11.41
C PRO A 333 7.90 -19.01 12.74
N ASP A 334 9.11 -19.58 12.71
CA ASP A 334 10.02 -19.62 13.88
C ASP A 334 10.21 -18.22 14.49
N ALA A 335 10.49 -18.20 15.77
CA ALA A 335 10.81 -17.02 16.56
C ALA A 335 9.67 -16.00 16.76
N ILE A 336 8.45 -16.24 16.25
CA ILE A 336 7.29 -15.38 16.49
C ILE A 336 6.09 -16.17 17.02
N GLY A 337 5.42 -15.59 18.01
CA GLY A 337 4.16 -16.10 18.55
C GLY A 337 2.99 -15.15 18.27
N VAL A 338 1.78 -15.55 18.64
CA VAL A 338 0.57 -14.71 18.44
C VAL A 338 0.70 -13.36 19.17
N ARG A 339 1.42 -13.31 20.29
CA ARG A 339 1.70 -12.07 21.04
C ARG A 339 2.51 -11.07 20.17
N ASP A 340 3.52 -11.57 19.46
CA ASP A 340 4.40 -10.73 18.65
C ASP A 340 3.66 -10.13 17.44
N LEU A 341 2.48 -10.62 17.12
CA LEU A 341 1.60 -10.06 16.08
C LEU A 341 0.76 -8.88 16.56
N LEU A 342 0.74 -8.55 17.86
CA LEU A 342 0.04 -7.36 18.36
C LEU A 342 0.54 -6.07 17.68
N PRO A 343 1.87 -5.80 17.62
CA PRO A 343 2.38 -4.69 16.83
C PRO A 343 1.97 -4.76 15.34
N VAL A 344 2.04 -5.94 14.72
CA VAL A 344 1.66 -6.15 13.31
C VAL A 344 0.20 -5.77 13.09
N GLY A 345 -0.71 -6.20 13.98
CA GLY A 345 -2.12 -5.85 13.91
C GLY A 345 -2.38 -4.34 13.93
N PHE A 346 -1.61 -3.57 14.72
CA PHE A 346 -1.67 -2.10 14.66
C PHE A 346 -1.05 -1.55 13.37
N LEU A 347 0.10 -2.07 12.94
CA LEU A 347 0.76 -1.61 11.71
C LEU A 347 -0.11 -1.83 10.48
N THR A 348 -0.89 -2.91 10.42
CA THR A 348 -1.85 -3.11 9.32
C THR A 348 -3.02 -2.13 9.35
N GLY A 349 -3.29 -1.47 10.47
CA GLY A 349 -4.25 -0.36 10.58
C GLY A 349 -3.77 0.97 9.97
N ILE A 350 -2.52 1.04 9.48
CA ILE A 350 -2.00 2.18 8.71
C ILE A 350 -2.54 2.05 7.29
N GLY A 351 -3.70 2.68 6.99
CA GLY A 351 -4.37 2.52 5.69
C GLY A 351 -3.94 3.51 4.62
N PHE A 352 -3.36 4.59 4.99
CA PHE A 352 -3.04 5.85 4.31
C PHE A 352 -3.27 5.89 2.78
N THR A 353 -2.29 5.48 1.94
CA THR A 353 -2.32 5.69 0.48
C THR A 353 -3.49 5.00 -0.21
N VAL A 354 -3.64 3.70 -0.04
CA VAL A 354 -4.69 2.92 -0.73
C VAL A 354 -6.06 3.23 -0.14
N SER A 355 -6.18 3.47 1.19
CA SER A 355 -7.43 3.91 1.81
C SER A 355 -7.88 5.29 1.30
N LEU A 356 -6.95 6.25 1.08
CA LEU A 356 -7.26 7.55 0.48
C LEU A 356 -7.77 7.39 -0.96
N LEU A 357 -7.14 6.52 -1.76
CA LEU A 357 -7.64 6.20 -3.10
C LEU A 357 -9.05 5.64 -3.04
N ILE A 358 -9.29 4.62 -2.20
CA ILE A 358 -10.62 4.01 -2.07
C ILE A 358 -11.65 5.02 -1.58
N ALA A 359 -11.28 5.98 -0.70
CA ALA A 359 -12.20 7.03 -0.25
C ALA A 359 -12.64 7.96 -1.40
N GLU A 360 -11.71 8.32 -2.30
CA GLU A 360 -12.03 9.10 -3.50
C GLU A 360 -12.97 8.34 -4.45
N LEU A 361 -12.73 7.03 -4.62
CA LEU A 361 -13.55 6.15 -5.44
C LEU A 361 -14.94 5.87 -4.83
N SER A 362 -15.02 5.81 -3.50
CA SER A 362 -16.26 5.54 -2.78
C SER A 362 -17.25 6.71 -2.81
N PHE A 363 -16.74 7.94 -2.86
CA PHE A 363 -17.55 9.15 -2.73
C PHE A 363 -17.20 10.19 -3.82
N PRO A 364 -17.47 9.89 -5.10
CA PRO A 364 -17.12 10.78 -6.21
C PRO A 364 -17.88 12.11 -6.19
N ASP A 365 -19.02 12.18 -5.53
CA ASP A 365 -19.82 13.39 -5.29
C ASP A 365 -19.27 14.29 -4.18
N GLY A 366 -18.26 13.83 -3.44
CA GLY A 366 -17.59 14.56 -2.36
C GLY A 366 -18.35 14.59 -1.04
N GLY A 367 -19.57 14.02 -0.94
CA GLY A 367 -20.43 14.15 0.22
C GLY A 367 -19.80 13.67 1.54
N HIS A 368 -19.12 12.53 1.51
CA HIS A 368 -18.47 11.93 2.69
C HIS A 368 -16.94 11.91 2.61
N THR A 369 -16.37 12.42 1.54
CA THR A 369 -14.93 12.32 1.25
C THR A 369 -14.08 12.98 2.34
N ALA A 370 -14.48 14.14 2.84
CA ALA A 370 -13.74 14.86 3.88
C ALA A 370 -13.68 14.07 5.19
N ALA A 371 -14.83 13.53 5.64
CA ALA A 371 -14.92 12.72 6.85
C ALA A 371 -14.11 11.41 6.71
N ALA A 372 -14.20 10.73 5.55
CA ALA A 372 -13.42 9.54 5.25
C ALA A 372 -11.92 9.81 5.31
N LYS A 373 -11.43 10.84 4.63
CA LYS A 373 -10.01 11.23 4.62
C LYS A 373 -9.49 11.57 6.01
N LEU A 374 -10.26 12.31 6.81
CA LEU A 374 -9.90 12.61 8.19
C LEU A 374 -9.87 11.34 9.05
N GLY A 375 -10.84 10.43 8.89
CA GLY A 375 -10.85 9.12 9.55
C GLY A 375 -9.62 8.29 9.22
N ILE A 376 -9.19 8.30 7.94
CA ILE A 376 -7.96 7.63 7.49
C ILE A 376 -6.71 8.26 8.13
N LEU A 377 -6.60 9.58 8.10
CA LEU A 377 -5.43 10.28 8.67
C LEU A 377 -5.34 10.07 10.18
N ALA A 378 -6.44 10.22 10.91
CA ALA A 378 -6.50 9.97 12.34
C ALA A 378 -6.23 8.50 12.68
N GLY A 379 -6.86 7.56 11.97
CA GLY A 379 -6.67 6.13 12.13
C GLY A 379 -5.23 5.71 11.87
N THR A 380 -4.64 6.20 10.78
CA THR A 380 -3.23 5.96 10.44
C THR A 380 -2.27 6.45 11.54
N LEU A 381 -2.48 7.67 12.05
CA LEU A 381 -1.63 8.24 13.10
C LEU A 381 -1.75 7.45 14.40
N LEU A 382 -2.97 7.10 14.80
CA LEU A 382 -3.23 6.31 16.01
C LEU A 382 -2.69 4.88 15.86
N ALA A 383 -2.88 4.23 14.72
CA ALA A 383 -2.35 2.91 14.42
C ALA A 383 -0.82 2.90 14.42
N ALA A 384 -0.17 3.89 13.82
CA ALA A 384 1.28 4.04 13.81
C ALA A 384 1.85 4.26 15.22
N THR A 385 1.23 5.12 16.03
CA THR A 385 1.66 5.37 17.41
C THR A 385 1.45 4.17 18.32
N ALA A 386 0.29 3.50 18.22
CA ALA A 386 0.01 2.27 18.97
C ALA A 386 0.95 1.13 18.53
N GLY A 387 1.20 0.99 17.22
CA GLY A 387 2.16 0.03 16.67
C GLY A 387 3.57 0.27 17.16
N ALA A 388 4.05 1.52 17.14
CA ALA A 388 5.36 1.89 17.67
C ALA A 388 5.50 1.61 19.17
N ALA A 389 4.45 1.89 19.96
CA ALA A 389 4.43 1.57 21.38
C ALA A 389 4.43 0.06 21.61
N ALA A 390 3.64 -0.69 20.85
CA ALA A 390 3.57 -2.15 20.93
C ALA A 390 4.89 -2.81 20.52
N LEU A 391 5.58 -2.33 19.47
CA LEU A 391 6.91 -2.80 19.06
C LEU A 391 7.94 -2.61 20.17
N ARG A 392 7.97 -1.42 20.80
CA ARG A 392 8.87 -1.14 21.94
C ARG A 392 8.56 -1.99 23.16
N TRP A 393 7.28 -2.25 23.41
CA TRP A 393 6.85 -3.13 24.49
C TRP A 393 7.29 -4.56 24.21
N ASP A 394 7.06 -5.08 23.01
CA ASP A 394 7.40 -6.46 22.62
C ASP A 394 8.92 -6.70 22.63
N ALA A 395 9.72 -5.72 22.19
CA ALA A 395 11.18 -5.79 22.24
C ALA A 395 11.76 -5.95 23.68
N ARG A 396 10.98 -5.58 24.70
CA ARG A 396 11.38 -5.73 26.11
C ARG A 396 10.96 -7.06 26.73
N GLN A 397 10.15 -7.86 26.03
CA GLN A 397 9.64 -9.11 26.56
C GLN A 397 10.66 -10.24 26.40
N ALA A 398 10.73 -11.13 27.41
CA ALA A 398 11.52 -12.33 27.31
C ALA A 398 10.96 -13.26 26.22
N ARG A 399 11.85 -13.85 25.44
CA ARG A 399 11.53 -14.82 24.41
C ARG A 399 11.81 -16.23 24.90
N THR A 400 10.93 -17.15 24.58
CA THR A 400 11.07 -18.59 24.86
C THR A 400 11.81 -19.26 23.69
N ALA A 401 12.34 -20.45 23.91
CA ALA A 401 13.03 -21.22 22.87
C ALA A 401 12.08 -21.77 21.80
N ASP A 402 10.77 -21.73 22.01
CA ASP A 402 9.71 -22.19 21.11
C ASP A 402 8.58 -21.15 21.19
N MET A 403 8.67 -20.10 20.37
CA MET A 403 7.73 -18.96 20.36
C MET A 403 6.42 -19.31 19.64
N ASN A 404 6.50 -20.10 18.58
CA ASN A 404 5.34 -20.52 17.76
C ASN A 404 4.59 -21.71 18.38
N ARG A 405 5.14 -22.34 19.43
CA ARG A 405 4.59 -23.48 20.21
C ARG A 405 4.31 -24.71 19.33
N ASP A 406 5.22 -25.02 18.41
CA ASP A 406 5.11 -26.21 17.58
C ASP A 406 5.79 -27.44 18.18
N GLY A 407 6.49 -27.29 19.32
CA GLY A 407 7.19 -28.33 20.03
C GLY A 407 8.65 -28.53 19.59
N VAL A 408 9.14 -27.68 18.69
CA VAL A 408 10.53 -27.67 18.19
C VAL A 408 11.17 -26.35 18.59
N PRO A 409 12.41 -26.32 19.08
CA PRO A 409 13.10 -25.07 19.35
C PRO A 409 13.30 -24.24 18.07
N ASP A 410 13.03 -22.92 18.15
CA ASP A 410 13.19 -21.98 17.04
C ASP A 410 14.64 -21.94 16.53
N VAL A 411 14.86 -22.10 15.23
CA VAL A 411 16.19 -22.12 14.60
C VAL A 411 16.57 -20.75 14.06
N ASP A 412 15.65 -20.03 13.42
CA ASP A 412 15.91 -18.69 12.84
C ASP A 412 15.48 -17.58 13.80
N THR A 413 16.36 -17.21 14.70
CA THR A 413 16.16 -16.13 15.68
C THR A 413 16.84 -14.82 15.31
N ARG A 414 17.26 -14.65 14.02
CA ARG A 414 17.93 -13.42 13.57
C ARG A 414 17.07 -12.19 13.83
N ALA A 415 17.70 -11.16 14.40
CA ALA A 415 17.04 -9.91 14.71
C ALA A 415 17.01 -8.95 13.50
N ILE A 416 16.07 -8.02 13.53
CA ILE A 416 16.03 -6.86 12.64
C ILE A 416 17.17 -5.93 13.04
N ASP A 417 18.17 -5.76 12.16
CA ASP A 417 19.29 -4.85 12.35
C ASP A 417 19.01 -3.55 11.58
N GLY A 418 19.35 -2.40 12.19
CA GLY A 418 19.18 -1.09 11.54
C GLY A 418 20.08 -0.83 10.32
N THR A 419 20.85 -1.82 9.89
CA THR A 419 21.78 -1.76 8.76
C THR A 419 21.23 -2.41 7.48
N GLU A 420 20.02 -2.98 7.50
CA GLU A 420 19.44 -3.69 6.35
C GLU A 420 18.80 -2.79 5.29
N ASP A 421 18.85 -1.47 5.45
CA ASP A 421 18.42 -0.47 4.44
C ASP A 421 19.53 -0.24 3.38
N GLY A 422 20.28 -1.24 2.99
CA GLY A 422 21.34 -1.19 2.01
C GLY A 422 21.10 -2.06 0.79
#